data_ec29fe5c574b9ce1be30c6c22ebcfe4d
#
_entry.id   ec29fe5c574b9ce1be30c6c22ebcfe4d
#
_cell.length_a   1.000
_cell.length_b   1.000
_cell.length_c   1.000
_cell.angle_alpha   90.00
_cell.angle_beta   90.00
_cell.angle_gamma   90.00
#
_symmetry.space_group_name_H-M   'P 1'
#
loop_
_entity.id
_entity.type
_entity.pdbx_description
1 polymer ?
#
loop_
_entity_poly.entity_id
_entity_poly.type
_entity_poly.pdbx_seq_one_letter_code
_entity_poly.pdbx_strand_id
1 'polypeptide(L)'
;MNEKAKALGMEHTSFANPSGLDEMGHSSCALDMARLAAYAMQNPTFARIVSTRTASVGTRTMTNHNKLLASYSGCVGLKTGYTGDAGRTLVTCAERGGMRMIAVTLHDGSDWADHAALYDYGFSAYALSS
;
A
#
# COMPACT_ATOMS: atom_id res chain seq x y z
N MET A 1 -9.67 13.11 -8.46
CA MET A 1 -9.08 12.43 -7.30
C MET A 1 -9.81 12.79 -5.99
N ASN A 2 -9.97 14.05 -5.64
CA ASN A 2 -10.59 14.48 -4.37
C ASN A 2 -12.07 14.07 -4.23
N GLU A 3 -12.86 14.07 -5.30
CA GLU A 3 -14.23 13.54 -5.27
C GLU A 3 -14.26 12.06 -4.88
N LYS A 4 -13.35 11.26 -5.41
CA LYS A 4 -13.22 9.85 -5.03
C LYS A 4 -12.78 9.69 -3.59
N ALA A 5 -11.83 10.47 -3.11
CA ALA A 5 -11.40 10.48 -1.71
C ALA A 5 -12.59 10.74 -0.78
N LYS A 6 -13.38 11.78 -1.08
CA LYS A 6 -14.60 12.10 -0.33
C LYS A 6 -15.62 10.95 -0.34
N ALA A 7 -15.86 10.34 -1.52
CA ALA A 7 -16.78 9.21 -1.64
C ALA A 7 -16.34 7.96 -0.85
N LEU A 8 -15.03 7.80 -0.60
CA LEU A 8 -14.46 6.73 0.21
C LEU A 8 -14.35 7.08 1.70
N GLY A 9 -14.82 8.25 2.13
CA GLY A 9 -14.73 8.70 3.51
C GLY A 9 -13.31 9.06 3.96
N MET A 10 -12.46 9.48 3.03
CA MET A 10 -11.08 9.91 3.29
C MET A 10 -11.08 11.38 3.76
N GLU A 11 -11.46 11.59 5.02
CA GLU A 11 -11.74 12.93 5.55
C GLU A 11 -10.48 13.78 5.80
N HIS A 12 -9.32 13.13 5.89
CA HIS A 12 -8.03 13.79 6.15
C HIS A 12 -7.12 13.75 4.91
N THR A 13 -7.70 13.68 3.71
CA THR A 13 -6.95 13.56 2.47
C THR A 13 -7.31 14.66 1.49
N SER A 14 -6.27 15.28 0.95
CA SER A 14 -6.35 16.23 -0.16
C SER A 14 -5.26 15.91 -1.19
N PHE A 15 -5.65 15.71 -2.42
CA PHE A 15 -4.72 15.47 -3.52
C PHE A 15 -4.54 16.74 -4.35
N ALA A 16 -3.31 17.22 -4.44
CA ALA A 16 -2.94 18.38 -5.26
C ALA A 16 -2.48 17.97 -6.66
N ASN A 17 -1.91 16.77 -6.82
CA ASN A 17 -1.43 16.25 -8.10
C ASN A 17 -1.58 14.71 -8.19
N PRO A 18 -1.50 14.15 -9.40
CA PRO A 18 -1.54 12.70 -9.60
C PRO A 18 -0.16 12.04 -9.52
N SER A 19 0.92 12.79 -9.53
CA SER A 19 2.29 12.28 -9.58
C SER A 19 2.80 11.77 -8.23
N GLY A 20 2.26 12.29 -7.13
CA GLY A 20 2.72 11.99 -5.77
C GLY A 20 3.96 12.79 -5.34
N LEU A 21 4.32 13.83 -6.08
CA LEU A 21 5.38 14.75 -5.70
C LEU A 21 4.90 15.72 -4.63
N ASP A 22 5.84 16.22 -3.83
CA ASP A 22 5.55 17.19 -2.78
C ASP A 22 4.93 18.46 -3.36
N GLU A 23 3.80 18.85 -2.82
CA GLU A 23 3.07 20.05 -3.20
C GLU A 23 2.22 20.54 -2.03
N MET A 24 2.06 21.85 -1.90
CA MET A 24 1.23 22.45 -0.86
C MET A 24 -0.22 21.93 -0.95
N GLY A 25 -0.75 21.45 0.17
CA GLY A 25 -2.10 20.87 0.24
C GLY A 25 -2.20 19.41 -0.23
N HIS A 26 -1.07 18.77 -0.59
CA HIS A 26 -1.01 17.34 -0.90
C HIS A 26 -0.75 16.55 0.37
N SER A 27 -1.79 15.98 0.97
CA SER A 27 -1.69 15.31 2.27
C SER A 27 -2.69 14.17 2.43
N SER A 28 -2.35 13.24 3.31
CA SER A 28 -3.21 12.13 3.70
C SER A 28 -2.85 11.65 5.11
N CYS A 29 -3.59 10.65 5.59
CA CYS A 29 -3.28 9.91 6.82
C CYS A 29 -3.29 8.40 6.55
N ALA A 30 -2.73 7.62 7.48
CA ALA A 30 -2.61 6.18 7.30
C ALA A 30 -3.97 5.49 7.15
N LEU A 31 -4.97 5.87 7.92
CA LEU A 31 -6.31 5.30 7.83
C LEU A 31 -6.96 5.55 6.45
N ASP A 32 -6.84 6.76 5.93
CA ASP A 32 -7.41 7.10 4.62
C ASP A 32 -6.70 6.33 3.48
N MET A 33 -5.38 6.18 3.57
CA MET A 33 -4.64 5.37 2.61
C MET A 33 -5.02 3.89 2.69
N ALA A 34 -5.33 3.37 3.89
CA ALA A 34 -5.85 2.01 4.05
C ALA A 34 -7.24 1.85 3.42
N ARG A 35 -8.13 2.84 3.56
CA ARG A 35 -9.45 2.85 2.88
C ARG A 35 -9.31 2.84 1.37
N LEU A 36 -8.42 3.68 0.84
CA LEU A 36 -8.13 3.71 -0.60
C LEU A 36 -7.58 2.38 -1.10
N ALA A 37 -6.64 1.79 -0.37
CA ALA A 37 -6.06 0.49 -0.70
C ALA A 37 -7.12 -0.62 -0.69
N ALA A 38 -7.98 -0.67 0.31
CA ALA A 38 -9.06 -1.65 0.40
C ALA A 38 -10.02 -1.55 -0.80
N TYR A 39 -10.37 -0.34 -1.19
CA TYR A 39 -11.18 -0.11 -2.39
C TYR A 39 -10.46 -0.54 -3.68
N ALA A 40 -9.22 -0.11 -3.85
CA ALA A 40 -8.46 -0.37 -5.07
C ALA A 40 -8.21 -1.88 -5.28
N MET A 41 -7.93 -2.62 -4.22
CA MET A 41 -7.69 -4.07 -4.28
C MET A 41 -8.93 -4.90 -4.64
N GLN A 42 -10.12 -4.33 -4.66
CA GLN A 42 -11.32 -4.97 -5.19
C GLN A 42 -11.31 -5.05 -6.73
N ASN A 43 -10.52 -4.22 -7.38
CA ASN A 43 -10.35 -4.26 -8.83
C ASN A 43 -9.31 -5.33 -9.22
N PRO A 44 -9.69 -6.41 -9.93
CA PRO A 44 -8.77 -7.51 -10.23
C PRO A 44 -7.62 -7.09 -11.15
N THR A 45 -7.83 -6.13 -12.04
CA THR A 45 -6.76 -5.59 -12.90
C THR A 45 -5.73 -4.84 -12.08
N PHE A 46 -6.18 -3.98 -11.15
CA PHE A 46 -5.30 -3.26 -10.24
C PHE A 46 -4.53 -4.24 -9.36
N ALA A 47 -5.20 -5.20 -8.72
CA ALA A 47 -4.58 -6.21 -7.88
C ALA A 47 -3.49 -7.01 -8.62
N ARG A 48 -3.75 -7.41 -9.87
CA ARG A 48 -2.77 -8.08 -10.73
C ARG A 48 -1.55 -7.22 -11.01
N ILE A 49 -1.74 -5.94 -11.32
CA ILE A 49 -0.63 -5.02 -11.62
C ILE A 49 0.26 -4.83 -10.39
N VAL A 50 -0.32 -4.52 -9.23
CA VAL A 50 0.46 -4.21 -8.02
C VAL A 50 1.12 -5.44 -7.39
N SER A 51 0.66 -6.65 -7.69
CA SER A 51 1.29 -7.91 -7.27
C SER A 51 2.37 -8.41 -8.23
N THR A 52 2.53 -7.79 -9.37
CA THR A 52 3.53 -8.16 -10.37
C THR A 52 4.93 -7.86 -9.84
N ARG A 53 5.77 -8.89 -9.71
CA ARG A 53 7.16 -8.76 -9.21
C ARG A 53 8.11 -8.21 -10.26
N THR A 54 7.97 -8.73 -11.48
CA THR A 54 8.83 -8.36 -12.61
C THR A 54 7.99 -8.33 -13.88
N ALA A 55 8.22 -7.34 -14.72
CA ALA A 55 7.58 -7.23 -16.03
C ALA A 55 8.60 -6.81 -17.09
N SER A 56 8.49 -7.40 -18.26
CA SER A 56 9.31 -7.03 -19.42
C SER A 56 8.44 -6.36 -20.48
N VAL A 57 8.86 -5.19 -20.94
CA VAL A 57 8.22 -4.44 -22.02
C VAL A 57 9.28 -4.07 -23.05
N GLY A 58 9.20 -4.63 -24.24
CA GLY A 58 10.25 -4.53 -25.24
C GLY A 58 11.55 -5.13 -24.71
N THR A 59 12.61 -4.33 -24.70
CA THR A 59 13.96 -4.73 -24.21
C THR A 59 14.18 -4.39 -22.72
N ARG A 60 13.19 -3.80 -22.04
CA ARG A 60 13.31 -3.38 -20.65
C ARG A 60 12.65 -4.40 -19.71
N THR A 61 13.41 -4.81 -18.70
CA THR A 61 12.89 -5.59 -17.56
C THR A 61 12.84 -4.70 -16.33
N MET A 62 11.68 -4.63 -15.72
CA MET A 62 11.42 -3.80 -14.54
C MET A 62 11.07 -4.69 -13.35
N THR A 63 11.64 -4.38 -12.19
CA THR A 63 11.36 -5.06 -10.93
C THR A 63 10.56 -4.14 -10.02
N ASN A 64 9.52 -4.69 -9.39
CA ASN A 64 8.69 -3.95 -8.45
C ASN A 64 9.53 -3.54 -7.22
N HIS A 65 9.44 -2.29 -6.81
CA HIS A 65 10.16 -1.76 -5.67
C HIS A 65 9.63 -2.30 -4.31
N ASN A 66 8.45 -2.89 -4.29
CA ASN A 66 7.88 -3.49 -3.08
C ASN A 66 8.61 -4.79 -2.73
N LYS A 67 9.57 -4.71 -1.82
CA LYS A 67 10.41 -5.84 -1.40
C LYS A 67 9.60 -6.95 -0.72
N LEU A 68 8.48 -6.62 -0.07
CA LEU A 68 7.64 -7.60 0.63
C LEU A 68 6.95 -8.59 -0.31
N LEU A 69 6.79 -8.26 -1.60
CA LEU A 69 6.31 -9.20 -2.60
C LEU A 69 7.20 -10.46 -2.70
N ALA A 70 8.48 -10.34 -2.41
CA ALA A 70 9.42 -11.45 -2.42
C ALA A 70 9.70 -12.02 -1.02
N SER A 71 9.73 -11.16 0.01
CA SER A 71 10.23 -11.50 1.34
C SER A 71 9.15 -11.84 2.36
N TYR A 72 7.88 -11.46 2.14
CA TYR A 72 6.78 -11.74 3.05
C TYR A 72 5.72 -12.63 2.40
N SER A 73 5.52 -13.82 2.97
CA SER A 73 4.55 -14.80 2.45
C SER A 73 3.12 -14.24 2.52
N GLY A 74 2.44 -14.23 1.37
CA GLY A 74 1.09 -13.68 1.24
C GLY A 74 1.03 -12.22 0.83
N CYS A 75 2.14 -11.48 0.72
CA CYS A 75 2.12 -10.12 0.23
C CYS A 75 1.70 -10.08 -1.26
N VAL A 76 0.68 -9.26 -1.57
CA VAL A 76 0.08 -9.13 -2.90
C VAL A 76 0.03 -7.69 -3.43
N GLY A 77 0.66 -6.76 -2.76
CA GLY A 77 0.74 -5.35 -3.18
C GLY A 77 1.34 -4.47 -2.09
N LEU A 78 1.48 -3.16 -2.22
CA LEU A 78 0.66 -2.34 -3.08
C LEU A 78 1.47 -1.18 -3.68
N LYS A 79 1.87 -0.18 -2.86
CA LYS A 79 2.54 1.04 -3.33
C LYS A 79 3.63 1.50 -2.38
N THR A 80 4.80 1.76 -2.94
CA THR A 80 5.93 2.39 -2.26
C THR A 80 5.97 3.89 -2.61
N GLY A 81 6.54 4.70 -1.73
CA GLY A 81 6.78 6.11 -1.99
C GLY A 81 7.94 6.65 -1.19
N TYR A 82 8.62 7.62 -1.76
CA TYR A 82 9.66 8.39 -1.09
C TYR A 82 9.76 9.78 -1.70
N THR A 83 9.74 10.79 -0.84
CA THR A 83 10.14 12.16 -1.17
C THR A 83 10.96 12.73 -0.02
N GLY A 84 11.66 13.84 -0.27
CA GLY A 84 12.46 14.49 0.76
C GLY A 84 11.63 14.95 1.96
N ASP A 85 10.45 15.49 1.72
CA ASP A 85 9.57 16.03 2.76
C ASP A 85 8.73 14.94 3.43
N ALA A 86 8.15 14.03 2.64
CA ALA A 86 7.28 12.98 3.16
C ALA A 86 8.04 11.82 3.82
N GLY A 87 9.33 11.65 3.50
CA GLY A 87 10.07 10.46 3.89
C GLY A 87 9.57 9.20 3.19
N ARG A 88 9.89 8.03 3.76
CA ARG A 88 9.42 6.76 3.23
C ARG A 88 7.96 6.52 3.60
N THR A 89 7.17 6.18 2.61
CA THR A 89 5.76 5.84 2.76
C THR A 89 5.51 4.48 2.13
N LEU A 90 4.75 3.64 2.80
CA LEU A 90 4.46 2.30 2.32
C LEU A 90 3.02 1.93 2.59
N VAL A 91 2.35 1.44 1.56
CA VAL A 91 1.06 0.76 1.66
C VAL A 91 1.25 -0.65 1.14
N THR A 92 0.94 -1.66 1.93
CA THR A 92 0.98 -3.05 1.48
C THR A 92 -0.33 -3.78 1.75
N CYS A 93 -0.50 -4.89 1.06
CA CYS A 93 -1.62 -5.80 1.22
C CYS A 93 -1.08 -7.22 1.31
N ALA A 94 -1.56 -7.99 2.27
CA ALA A 94 -1.22 -9.40 2.42
C ALA A 94 -2.47 -10.26 2.62
N GLU A 95 -2.42 -11.47 2.10
CA GLU A 95 -3.52 -12.45 2.17
C GLU A 95 -3.01 -13.77 2.73
N ARG A 96 -3.69 -14.28 3.77
CA ARG A 96 -3.45 -15.60 4.35
C ARG A 96 -4.75 -16.18 4.88
N GLY A 97 -5.00 -17.46 4.61
CA GLY A 97 -6.14 -18.18 5.16
C GLY A 97 -7.49 -17.54 4.88
N GLY A 98 -7.66 -16.93 3.71
CA GLY A 98 -8.88 -16.21 3.33
C GLY A 98 -9.01 -14.80 3.93
N MET A 99 -8.08 -14.37 4.77
CA MET A 99 -8.03 -13.01 5.31
C MET A 99 -7.16 -12.11 4.45
N ARG A 100 -7.63 -10.89 4.23
CA ARG A 100 -6.87 -9.82 3.59
C ARG A 100 -6.61 -8.71 4.61
N MET A 101 -5.36 -8.33 4.75
CA MET A 101 -4.95 -7.24 5.62
C MET A 101 -4.18 -6.17 4.84
N ILE A 102 -4.33 -4.93 5.29
CA ILE A 102 -3.63 -3.79 4.73
C ILE A 102 -2.82 -3.14 5.85
N ALA A 103 -1.58 -2.83 5.56
CA ALA A 103 -0.70 -2.06 6.44
C ALA A 103 -0.29 -0.76 5.74
N VAL A 104 -0.24 0.31 6.50
CA VAL A 104 0.18 1.63 6.03
C VAL A 104 1.14 2.23 7.05
N THR A 105 2.32 2.62 6.61
CA THR A 105 3.24 3.46 7.38
C THR A 105 3.59 4.72 6.60
N LEU A 106 3.67 5.84 7.30
CA LEU A 106 4.02 7.14 6.75
C LEU A 106 5.22 7.69 7.51
N HIS A 107 6.19 8.24 6.78
CA HIS A 107 7.45 8.77 7.34
C HIS A 107 8.19 7.74 8.21
N ASP A 108 8.33 6.52 7.72
CA ASP A 108 8.85 5.39 8.48
C ASP A 108 10.09 4.81 7.81
N GLY A 109 11.24 4.95 8.49
CA GLY A 109 12.53 4.44 8.01
C GLY A 109 12.68 2.92 8.10
N SER A 110 11.84 2.24 8.89
CA SER A 110 11.84 0.79 9.11
C SER A 110 10.66 0.07 8.45
N ASP A 111 10.01 0.71 7.50
CA ASP A 111 8.75 0.32 6.89
C ASP A 111 8.62 -1.17 6.53
N TRP A 112 9.65 -1.81 5.97
CA TRP A 112 9.61 -3.24 5.62
C TRP A 112 9.49 -4.14 6.85
N ALA A 113 10.26 -3.86 7.89
CA ALA A 113 10.23 -4.64 9.13
C ALA A 113 8.93 -4.40 9.89
N ASP A 114 8.46 -3.17 9.93
CA ASP A 114 7.26 -2.78 10.65
C ASP A 114 6.01 -3.38 9.98
N HIS A 115 5.93 -3.38 8.65
CA HIS A 115 4.84 -4.05 7.94
C HIS A 115 4.83 -5.56 8.17
N ALA A 116 5.99 -6.22 8.18
CA ALA A 116 6.07 -7.65 8.49
C ALA A 116 5.57 -7.94 9.91
N ALA A 117 5.99 -7.15 10.89
CA ALA A 117 5.56 -7.30 12.28
C ALA A 117 4.06 -7.02 12.48
N LEU A 118 3.52 -6.00 11.80
CA LEU A 118 2.08 -5.71 11.81
C LEU A 118 1.26 -6.87 11.26
N TYR A 119 1.71 -7.50 10.16
CA TYR A 119 1.03 -8.66 9.60
C TYR A 119 1.13 -9.89 10.49
N ASP A 120 2.30 -10.16 11.06
CA ASP A 120 2.47 -11.30 11.96
C ASP A 120 1.56 -11.17 13.18
N TYR A 121 1.45 -9.98 13.75
CA TYR A 121 0.50 -9.68 14.81
C TYR A 121 -0.96 -9.83 14.33
N GLY A 122 -1.32 -9.21 13.23
CA GLY A 122 -2.69 -9.20 12.73
C GLY A 122 -3.20 -10.60 12.39
N PHE A 123 -2.45 -11.36 11.61
CA PHE A 123 -2.84 -12.74 11.25
C PHE A 123 -2.91 -13.67 12.46
N SER A 124 -2.02 -13.50 13.44
CA SER A 124 -2.08 -14.26 14.69
C SER A 124 -3.31 -13.89 15.53
N ALA A 125 -3.56 -12.59 15.72
CA ALA A 125 -4.67 -12.11 16.54
C ALA A 125 -6.04 -12.52 15.98
N TYR A 126 -6.24 -12.47 14.67
CA TYR A 126 -7.51 -12.80 14.04
C TYR A 126 -7.69 -14.30 13.77
N ALA A 127 -6.61 -15.08 13.66
CA ALA A 127 -6.72 -16.54 13.57
C ALA A 127 -7.28 -17.18 14.84
N LEU A 128 -7.12 -16.53 16.00
CA LEU A 128 -7.64 -17.00 17.30
C LEU A 128 -9.12 -16.67 17.52
N SER A 129 -9.73 -15.85 16.67
CA SER A 129 -11.12 -15.39 16.81
C SER A 129 -12.10 -16.04 15.83
N SER A 130 -11.64 -17.01 15.06
CA SER A 130 -12.46 -17.78 14.08
C SER A 130 -12.68 -19.28 14.55
#